data_ff59486a79a863a2364369f5ad43aafb
#
_entry.id   ff59486a79a863a2364369f5ad43aafb
#
_cell.length_a   1.000
_cell.length_b   1.000
_cell.length_c   1.000
_cell.angle_alpha   90.00
_cell.angle_beta   90.00
_cell.angle_gamma   90.00
#
_symmetry.space_group_name_H-M   'P 1'
#
loop_
_entity.id
_entity.type
_entity.pdbx_description
1 polymer ?
#
loop_
_entity_poly.entity_id
_entity_poly.type
_entity_poly.pdbx_seq_one_letter_code
_entity_poly.pdbx_strand_id
1 'polypeptide(L)'
;MASSKNSDESEKPQPVMLVAIDESEHSAYALKWTLDHFFNNNSSAFRLVLVHARPSATSSVGLAGPVYTGAAEILPIVDSDLRKIAARVADAAKQLCIKKSVNDVIVEVVEGDARNVICDTVEKYRASILVVGSHGYGAIKRAVLGSVSDYCAHHAHCTVMIVKKPKTKH
;
A
#
# COMPACT_ATOMS: atom_id res chain seq x y z
N MET A 1 11.94 48.98 -24.13
CA MET A 1 10.76 48.10 -24.23
C MET A 1 11.16 46.75 -23.66
N ALA A 2 10.84 46.47 -22.43
CA ALA A 2 11.12 45.20 -21.79
C ALA A 2 9.97 44.22 -22.11
N SER A 3 10.24 43.21 -22.94
CA SER A 3 9.33 42.12 -23.19
C SER A 3 9.27 41.20 -21.94
N SER A 4 8.16 41.29 -21.24
CA SER A 4 7.79 40.28 -20.23
C SER A 4 7.60 38.94 -20.91
N LYS A 5 8.55 38.04 -20.75
CA LYS A 5 8.32 36.62 -20.99
C LYS A 5 7.62 36.07 -19.73
N ASN A 6 6.30 36.04 -19.78
CA ASN A 6 5.52 35.14 -18.92
C ASN A 6 5.83 33.72 -19.37
N SER A 7 6.71 33.07 -18.67
CA SER A 7 6.85 31.60 -18.70
C SER A 7 5.75 31.02 -17.86
N ASP A 8 4.62 30.78 -18.50
CA ASP A 8 3.57 29.87 -18.03
C ASP A 8 4.14 28.44 -18.17
N GLU A 9 5.10 28.07 -17.31
CA GLU A 9 5.46 26.68 -17.08
C GLU A 9 4.32 26.08 -16.27
N SER A 10 3.32 25.54 -16.97
CA SER A 10 2.36 24.63 -16.39
C SER A 10 3.13 23.49 -15.74
N GLU A 11 3.29 23.53 -14.42
CA GLU A 11 3.92 22.46 -13.64
C GLU A 11 3.22 21.15 -14.01
N LYS A 12 3.96 20.26 -14.69
CA LYS A 12 3.46 18.90 -14.96
C LYS A 12 3.12 18.25 -13.63
N PRO A 13 1.93 17.65 -13.49
CA PRO A 13 1.55 17.02 -12.24
C PRO A 13 2.60 15.98 -11.84
N GLN A 14 3.05 16.06 -10.61
CA GLN A 14 4.08 15.19 -10.04
C GLN A 14 3.63 13.72 -10.16
N PRO A 15 4.46 12.82 -10.71
CA PRO A 15 4.10 11.42 -10.86
C PRO A 15 3.85 10.77 -9.49
N VAL A 16 2.92 9.82 -9.44
CA VAL A 16 2.53 9.15 -8.19
C VAL A 16 3.31 7.85 -8.02
N MET A 17 3.88 7.66 -6.83
CA MET A 17 4.38 6.38 -6.35
C MET A 17 3.41 5.84 -5.30
N LEU A 18 2.82 4.69 -5.61
CA LEU A 18 1.89 3.99 -4.74
C LEU A 18 2.62 2.87 -4.00
N VAL A 19 2.50 2.81 -2.68
CA VAL A 19 3.08 1.74 -1.86
C VAL A 19 1.96 0.98 -1.17
N ALA A 20 1.89 -0.32 -1.41
CA ALA A 20 0.96 -1.19 -0.70
C ALA A 20 1.52 -1.58 0.67
N ILE A 21 0.71 -1.41 1.71
CA ILE A 21 1.07 -1.66 3.09
C ILE A 21 0.12 -2.65 3.75
N ASP A 22 0.65 -3.53 4.58
CA ASP A 22 -0.08 -4.45 5.43
C ASP A 22 0.66 -4.67 6.77
N GLU A 23 0.24 -5.63 7.60
CA GLU A 23 0.90 -5.95 8.86
C GLU A 23 2.23 -6.70 8.70
N SER A 24 2.65 -7.06 7.48
CA SER A 24 3.85 -7.85 7.26
C SER A 24 5.13 -7.03 7.42
N GLU A 25 6.20 -7.71 7.86
CA GLU A 25 7.54 -7.13 7.87
C GLU A 25 8.04 -6.79 6.46
N HIS A 26 7.56 -7.49 5.44
CA HIS A 26 7.94 -7.28 4.05
C HIS A 26 7.39 -5.95 3.53
N SER A 27 6.15 -5.61 3.86
CA SER A 27 5.58 -4.32 3.46
C SER A 27 6.20 -3.16 4.22
N ALA A 28 6.46 -3.32 5.53
CA ALA A 28 7.16 -2.32 6.32
C ALA A 28 8.59 -2.07 5.79
N TYR A 29 9.30 -3.13 5.42
CA TYR A 29 10.62 -3.01 4.80
C TYR A 29 10.52 -2.34 3.42
N ALA A 30 9.53 -2.69 2.60
CA ALA A 30 9.34 -2.09 1.28
C ALA A 30 9.07 -0.59 1.39
N LEU A 31 8.24 -0.15 2.33
CA LEU A 31 7.99 1.26 2.58
C LEU A 31 9.27 1.97 3.03
N LYS A 32 9.99 1.42 4.01
CA LYS A 32 11.25 2.01 4.48
C LYS A 32 12.26 2.13 3.35
N TRP A 33 12.43 1.08 2.55
CA TRP A 33 13.34 1.07 1.41
C TRP A 33 12.96 2.14 0.38
N THR A 34 11.67 2.27 0.09
CA THR A 34 11.14 3.29 -0.83
C THR A 34 11.46 4.70 -0.34
N LEU A 35 11.20 4.97 0.95
CA LEU A 35 11.49 6.28 1.55
C LEU A 35 12.99 6.59 1.50
N ASP A 36 13.85 5.61 1.78
CA ASP A 36 15.29 5.79 1.80
C ASP A 36 15.89 6.05 0.40
N HIS A 37 15.26 5.57 -0.68
CA HIS A 37 15.81 5.67 -2.03
C HIS A 37 15.17 6.75 -2.90
N PHE A 38 13.90 7.09 -2.66
CA PHE A 38 13.15 8.02 -3.51
C PHE A 38 12.73 9.31 -2.83
N PHE A 39 12.76 9.36 -1.49
CA PHE A 39 12.25 10.48 -0.71
C PHE A 39 13.31 11.11 0.21
N ASN A 40 14.59 10.97 -0.15
CA ASN A 40 15.68 11.60 0.58
C ASN A 40 15.77 13.11 0.25
N ASN A 41 16.13 13.92 1.27
CA ASN A 41 16.50 15.34 1.13
C ASN A 41 15.36 16.30 0.80
N ASN A 42 14.15 16.08 1.32
CA ASN A 42 12.97 16.98 1.17
C ASN A 42 12.59 17.30 -0.29
N SER A 43 13.13 16.58 -1.26
CA SER A 43 12.85 16.74 -2.67
C SER A 43 12.64 15.36 -3.30
N SER A 44 11.39 15.02 -3.55
CA SER A 44 11.05 13.81 -4.30
C SER A 44 10.47 14.18 -5.65
N ALA A 45 10.86 13.44 -6.68
CA ALA A 45 10.22 13.53 -7.99
C ALA A 45 8.80 12.94 -7.97
N PHE A 46 8.42 12.25 -6.89
CA PHE A 46 7.15 11.54 -6.77
C PHE A 46 6.30 12.07 -5.63
N ARG A 47 4.98 12.06 -5.82
CA ARG A 47 3.99 12.16 -4.76
C ARG A 47 3.73 10.77 -4.18
N LEU A 48 3.76 10.65 -2.86
CA LEU A 48 3.59 9.37 -2.16
C LEU A 48 2.13 9.10 -1.80
N VAL A 49 1.65 7.93 -2.18
CA VAL A 49 0.36 7.40 -1.77
C VAL A 49 0.57 6.02 -1.16
N LEU A 50 0.01 5.78 0.01
CA LEU A 50 0.00 4.48 0.67
C LEU A 50 -1.40 3.89 0.57
N VAL A 51 -1.51 2.59 0.30
CA VAL A 51 -2.79 1.88 0.28
C VAL A 51 -2.73 0.66 1.18
N HIS A 52 -3.74 0.52 2.03
CA HIS A 52 -4.01 -0.69 2.82
C HIS A 52 -5.37 -1.27 2.42
N ALA A 53 -5.38 -2.52 1.99
CA ALA A 53 -6.61 -3.25 1.74
C ALA A 53 -7.06 -3.93 3.04
N ARG A 54 -8.24 -3.56 3.51
CA ARG A 54 -8.88 -4.18 4.68
C ARG A 54 -9.87 -5.24 4.21
N PRO A 55 -9.73 -6.50 4.61
CA PRO A 55 -10.73 -7.50 4.26
C PRO A 55 -12.10 -7.15 4.87
N SER A 56 -13.19 -7.55 4.23
CA SER A 56 -14.53 -7.39 4.81
C SER A 56 -14.75 -8.41 5.94
N ALA A 57 -15.59 -8.06 6.92
CA ALA A 57 -15.96 -8.98 7.98
C ALA A 57 -16.62 -10.25 7.43
N THR A 58 -17.45 -10.11 6.41
CA THR A 58 -18.13 -11.24 5.74
C THR A 58 -17.15 -12.19 5.07
N SER A 59 -16.13 -11.67 4.38
CA SER A 59 -15.10 -12.52 3.75
C SER A 59 -14.22 -13.21 4.79
N SER A 60 -13.98 -12.59 5.93
CA SER A 60 -13.18 -13.14 7.02
C SER A 60 -13.91 -14.25 7.78
N VAL A 61 -15.22 -14.16 7.93
CA VAL A 61 -16.06 -15.16 8.61
C VAL A 61 -16.57 -16.24 7.64
N GLY A 62 -16.85 -15.89 6.37
CA GLY A 62 -17.41 -16.80 5.36
C GLY A 62 -16.52 -17.97 4.95
N LEU A 63 -15.23 -17.91 5.26
CA LEU A 63 -14.30 -19.04 5.07
C LEU A 63 -14.47 -20.14 6.13
N ALA A 64 -15.30 -19.94 7.16
CA ALA A 64 -15.50 -20.87 8.27
C ALA A 64 -16.67 -21.86 8.08
N GLY A 65 -17.34 -21.88 6.89
CA GLY A 65 -18.37 -22.88 6.55
C GLY A 65 -19.84 -22.39 6.59
N PRO A 66 -20.82 -23.27 6.28
CA PRO A 66 -22.19 -22.86 5.99
C PRO A 66 -22.93 -22.32 7.20
N VAL A 67 -23.54 -21.17 7.01
CA VAL A 67 -24.62 -20.57 7.82
C VAL A 67 -24.49 -20.78 9.32
N TYR A 68 -23.60 -20.04 9.95
CA TYR A 68 -23.62 -19.92 11.41
C TYR A 68 -24.81 -19.04 11.82
N THR A 69 -25.72 -19.60 12.63
CA THR A 69 -26.87 -18.89 13.20
C THR A 69 -26.50 -17.74 14.18
N GLY A 70 -25.20 -17.52 14.44
CA GLY A 70 -24.62 -16.43 15.23
C GLY A 70 -23.84 -15.39 14.43
N ALA A 71 -23.84 -15.45 13.11
CA ALA A 71 -23.04 -14.55 12.27
C ALA A 71 -23.42 -13.07 12.47
N ALA A 72 -24.70 -12.76 12.67
CA ALA A 72 -25.19 -11.41 12.90
C ALA A 72 -24.61 -10.75 14.16
N GLU A 73 -24.27 -11.53 15.20
CA GLU A 73 -23.69 -11.03 16.45
C GLU A 73 -22.16 -10.90 16.38
N ILE A 74 -21.51 -11.74 15.56
CA ILE A 74 -20.05 -11.79 15.44
C ILE A 74 -19.54 -10.77 14.42
N LEU A 75 -20.24 -10.53 13.31
CA LEU A 75 -19.82 -9.64 12.24
C LEU A 75 -19.46 -8.22 12.71
N PRO A 76 -20.20 -7.54 13.59
CA PRO A 76 -19.83 -6.23 14.09
C PRO A 76 -18.54 -6.23 14.89
N ILE A 77 -18.27 -7.30 15.64
CA ILE A 77 -17.05 -7.46 16.44
C ILE A 77 -15.85 -7.64 15.50
N VAL A 78 -15.96 -8.52 14.52
CA VAL A 78 -14.92 -8.77 13.52
C VAL A 78 -14.64 -7.49 12.71
N ASP A 79 -15.69 -6.77 12.27
CA ASP A 79 -15.51 -5.52 11.54
C ASP A 79 -14.79 -4.46 12.38
N SER A 80 -15.17 -4.33 13.66
CA SER A 80 -14.49 -3.43 14.60
C SER A 80 -13.01 -3.77 14.75
N ASP A 81 -12.65 -5.03 14.86
CA ASP A 81 -11.27 -5.47 15.01
C ASP A 81 -10.46 -5.27 13.72
N LEU A 82 -11.05 -5.54 12.56
CA LEU A 82 -10.42 -5.27 11.27
C LEU A 82 -10.16 -3.78 11.06
N ARG A 83 -11.07 -2.89 11.49
CA ARG A 83 -10.86 -1.44 11.47
C ARG A 83 -9.72 -1.00 12.38
N LYS A 84 -9.61 -1.56 13.59
CA LYS A 84 -8.51 -1.27 14.52
C LYS A 84 -7.16 -1.70 13.95
N ILE A 85 -7.11 -2.88 13.32
CA ILE A 85 -5.90 -3.36 12.64
C ILE A 85 -5.51 -2.39 11.51
N ALA A 86 -6.45 -2.04 10.66
CA ALA A 86 -6.21 -1.13 9.55
C ALA A 86 -5.72 0.26 10.03
N ALA A 87 -6.30 0.79 11.11
CA ALA A 87 -5.85 2.03 11.72
C ALA A 87 -4.40 1.93 12.20
N ARG A 88 -4.03 0.83 12.88
CA ARG A 88 -2.64 0.61 13.33
C ARG A 88 -1.65 0.53 12.18
N VAL A 89 -2.01 -0.16 11.09
CA VAL A 89 -1.16 -0.26 9.89
C VAL A 89 -0.96 1.14 9.28
N ALA A 90 -2.04 1.88 9.09
CA ALA A 90 -2.00 3.23 8.53
C ALA A 90 -1.16 4.18 9.40
N ASP A 91 -1.37 4.17 10.71
CA ASP A 91 -0.65 5.02 11.65
C ASP A 91 0.84 4.68 11.69
N ALA A 92 1.20 3.40 11.75
CA ALA A 92 2.60 2.96 11.74
C ALA A 92 3.33 3.41 10.46
N ALA A 93 2.67 3.25 9.31
CA ALA A 93 3.22 3.67 8.03
C ALA A 93 3.39 5.20 7.96
N LYS A 94 2.39 5.96 8.41
CA LYS A 94 2.44 7.43 8.48
C LYS A 94 3.57 7.91 9.40
N GLN A 95 3.73 7.30 10.58
CA GLN A 95 4.82 7.63 11.50
C GLN A 95 6.19 7.37 10.88
N LEU A 96 6.34 6.31 10.09
CA LEU A 96 7.57 6.03 9.37
C LEU A 96 7.88 7.12 8.33
N CYS A 97 6.87 7.58 7.59
CA CYS A 97 7.01 8.69 6.65
C CYS A 97 7.45 9.98 7.37
N ILE A 98 6.80 10.33 8.48
CA ILE A 98 7.16 11.51 9.30
C ILE A 98 8.61 11.43 9.80
N LYS A 99 9.04 10.28 10.30
CA LYS A 99 10.43 10.05 10.74
C LYS A 99 11.45 10.25 9.62
N LYS A 100 11.05 10.07 8.37
CA LYS A 100 11.85 10.29 7.17
C LYS A 100 11.63 11.67 6.55
N SER A 101 10.96 12.57 7.27
CA SER A 101 10.64 13.93 6.82
C SER A 101 9.73 13.99 5.58
N VAL A 102 8.96 12.94 5.32
CA VAL A 102 7.95 12.90 4.27
C VAL A 102 6.59 13.18 4.91
N ASN A 103 6.17 14.45 4.86
CA ASN A 103 4.96 14.91 5.53
C ASN A 103 3.73 14.95 4.61
N ASP A 104 3.94 15.10 3.31
CA ASP A 104 2.87 15.08 2.30
C ASP A 104 2.66 13.66 1.76
N VAL A 105 1.93 12.87 2.54
CA VAL A 105 1.59 11.49 2.19
C VAL A 105 0.08 11.28 2.30
N ILE A 106 -0.50 10.69 1.26
CA ILE A 106 -1.89 10.22 1.29
C ILE A 106 -1.89 8.78 1.78
N VAL A 107 -2.74 8.47 2.76
CA VAL A 107 -2.95 7.11 3.26
C VAL A 107 -4.40 6.72 3.02
N GLU A 108 -4.61 5.71 2.20
CA GLU A 108 -5.94 5.14 1.92
C GLU A 108 -6.10 3.77 2.57
N VAL A 109 -7.22 3.59 3.24
CA VAL A 109 -7.69 2.29 3.72
C VAL A 109 -8.96 1.96 2.96
N VAL A 110 -8.91 0.89 2.18
CA VAL A 110 -10.03 0.48 1.32
C VAL A 110 -10.45 -0.94 1.69
N GLU A 111 -11.76 -1.15 1.84
CA GLU A 111 -12.31 -2.48 2.06
C GLU A 111 -12.34 -3.28 0.76
N GLY A 112 -11.83 -4.49 0.78
CA GLY A 112 -11.87 -5.40 -0.36
C GLY A 112 -10.72 -6.39 -0.39
N ASP A 113 -10.68 -7.18 -1.45
CA ASP A 113 -9.56 -8.08 -1.75
C ASP A 113 -8.32 -7.25 -2.13
N ALA A 114 -7.19 -7.55 -1.51
CA ALA A 114 -5.96 -6.77 -1.66
C ALA A 114 -5.50 -6.64 -3.13
N ARG A 115 -5.65 -7.69 -3.92
CA ARG A 115 -5.24 -7.69 -5.34
C ARG A 115 -6.03 -6.68 -6.15
N ASN A 116 -7.35 -6.66 -5.96
CA ASN A 116 -8.24 -5.74 -6.65
C ASN A 116 -8.07 -4.32 -6.12
N VAL A 117 -8.10 -4.13 -4.80
CA VAL A 117 -7.94 -2.81 -4.16
C VAL A 117 -6.67 -2.12 -4.61
N ILE A 118 -5.54 -2.83 -4.65
CA ILE A 118 -4.26 -2.23 -5.06
C ILE A 118 -4.30 -1.83 -6.53
N CYS A 119 -4.76 -2.71 -7.43
CA CYS A 119 -4.85 -2.40 -8.85
C CYS A 119 -5.84 -1.26 -9.13
N ASP A 120 -7.00 -1.24 -8.49
CA ASP A 120 -7.98 -0.14 -8.60
C ASP A 120 -7.40 1.19 -8.09
N THR A 121 -6.58 1.13 -7.04
CA THR A 121 -5.91 2.33 -6.51
C THR A 121 -4.82 2.83 -7.47
N VAL A 122 -4.10 1.94 -8.15
CA VAL A 122 -3.17 2.30 -9.25
C VAL A 122 -3.90 3.12 -10.31
N GLU A 123 -5.06 2.66 -10.77
CA GLU A 123 -5.89 3.36 -11.76
C GLU A 123 -6.42 4.71 -11.21
N LYS A 124 -6.96 4.71 -9.99
CA LYS A 124 -7.52 5.90 -9.34
C LYS A 124 -6.51 7.05 -9.29
N TYR A 125 -5.28 6.77 -8.91
CA TYR A 125 -4.22 7.77 -8.78
C TYR A 125 -3.36 7.91 -10.04
N ARG A 126 -3.60 7.11 -11.07
CA ARG A 126 -2.73 7.01 -12.26
C ARG A 126 -1.27 6.84 -11.84
N ALA A 127 -1.04 5.91 -10.93
CA ALA A 127 0.28 5.70 -10.37
C ALA A 127 1.29 5.33 -11.47
N SER A 128 2.45 5.95 -11.42
CA SER A 128 3.56 5.64 -12.34
C SER A 128 4.33 4.41 -11.88
N ILE A 129 4.41 4.22 -10.56
CA ILE A 129 5.10 3.09 -9.93
C ILE A 129 4.23 2.56 -8.79
N LEU A 130 4.03 1.25 -8.77
CA LEU A 130 3.51 0.51 -7.63
C LEU A 130 4.66 -0.21 -6.93
N VAL A 131 4.79 -0.02 -5.62
CA VAL A 131 5.76 -0.73 -4.77
C VAL A 131 5.02 -1.71 -3.87
N VAL A 132 5.46 -2.96 -3.86
CA VAL A 132 4.93 -4.03 -3.01
C VAL A 132 6.07 -4.79 -2.34
N GLY A 133 5.84 -5.30 -1.15
CA GLY A 133 6.73 -6.28 -0.54
C GLY A 133 6.65 -7.63 -1.27
N SER A 134 7.70 -8.42 -1.21
CA SER A 134 7.73 -9.73 -1.90
C SER A 134 6.74 -10.74 -1.32
N HIS A 135 6.33 -10.58 -0.05
CA HIS A 135 5.35 -11.40 0.65
C HIS A 135 4.48 -10.50 1.52
N GLY A 136 3.23 -10.92 1.78
CA GLY A 136 2.34 -10.26 2.71
C GLY A 136 2.17 -11.07 4.00
N TYR A 137 1.21 -10.66 4.80
CA TYR A 137 0.78 -11.37 5.99
C TYR A 137 0.23 -12.76 5.61
N GLY A 138 0.72 -13.82 6.26
CA GLY A 138 0.28 -15.20 5.98
C GLY A 138 0.95 -15.89 4.78
N ALA A 139 2.03 -15.32 4.23
CA ALA A 139 2.75 -15.92 3.11
C ALA A 139 3.39 -17.27 3.48
N ILE A 140 3.26 -18.22 2.56
CA ILE A 140 3.93 -19.52 2.67
C ILE A 140 5.43 -19.32 2.44
N LYS A 141 6.26 -19.76 3.38
CA LYS A 141 7.72 -19.56 3.37
C LYS A 141 8.45 -20.12 2.12
N ARG A 142 7.79 -20.97 1.34
CA ARG A 142 8.35 -21.62 0.14
C ARG A 142 8.04 -20.89 -1.16
N ALA A 143 7.08 -19.95 -1.17
CA ALA A 143 6.75 -19.21 -2.38
C ALA A 143 7.85 -18.20 -2.71
N VAL A 144 8.18 -18.08 -3.98
CA VAL A 144 9.16 -17.09 -4.48
C VAL A 144 8.58 -15.67 -4.33
N LEU A 145 7.28 -15.51 -4.62
CA LEU A 145 6.50 -14.28 -4.42
C LEU A 145 5.19 -14.62 -3.69
N GLY A 146 4.66 -13.64 -2.96
CA GLY A 146 3.32 -13.73 -2.38
C GLY A 146 2.24 -13.56 -3.45
N SER A 147 1.03 -14.05 -3.17
CA SER A 147 -0.10 -14.00 -4.11
C SER A 147 -0.46 -12.59 -4.56
N VAL A 148 -0.36 -11.60 -3.67
CA VAL A 148 -0.66 -10.19 -3.99
C VAL A 148 0.42 -9.59 -4.88
N SER A 149 1.70 -9.76 -4.55
CA SER A 149 2.81 -9.23 -5.36
C SER A 149 2.87 -9.88 -6.73
N ASP A 150 2.62 -11.18 -6.83
CA ASP A 150 2.54 -11.91 -8.09
C ASP A 150 1.36 -11.41 -8.95
N TYR A 151 0.18 -11.28 -8.36
CA TYR A 151 -0.99 -10.75 -9.07
C TYR A 151 -0.75 -9.33 -9.57
N CYS A 152 -0.22 -8.43 -8.74
CA CYS A 152 0.06 -7.06 -9.14
C CYS A 152 1.09 -6.98 -10.26
N ALA A 153 2.11 -7.83 -10.25
CA ALA A 153 3.11 -7.89 -11.32
C ALA A 153 2.51 -8.19 -12.69
N HIS A 154 1.41 -8.95 -12.73
CA HIS A 154 0.73 -9.32 -13.97
C HIS A 154 -0.41 -8.37 -14.38
N HIS A 155 -1.05 -7.70 -13.42
CA HIS A 155 -2.32 -7.01 -13.66
C HIS A 155 -2.28 -5.49 -13.42
N ALA A 156 -1.30 -4.96 -12.70
CA ALA A 156 -1.21 -3.51 -12.50
C ALA A 156 -0.75 -2.82 -13.80
N HIS A 157 -1.47 -1.76 -14.20
CA HIS A 157 -1.16 -1.00 -15.41
C HIS A 157 -0.13 0.11 -15.17
N CYS A 158 0.95 -0.24 -14.47
CA CYS A 158 2.08 0.65 -14.22
C CYS A 158 3.35 -0.18 -13.99
N THR A 159 4.48 0.50 -13.79
CA THR A 159 5.71 -0.18 -13.34
C THR A 159 5.49 -0.77 -11.95
N VAL A 160 5.78 -2.05 -11.77
CA VAL A 160 5.68 -2.72 -10.47
C VAL A 160 7.06 -3.02 -9.93
N MET A 161 7.34 -2.50 -8.74
CA MET A 161 8.57 -2.73 -8.00
C MET A 161 8.32 -3.66 -6.83
N ILE A 162 8.94 -4.83 -6.84
CA ILE A 162 8.83 -5.82 -5.76
C ILE A 162 10.08 -5.72 -4.90
N VAL A 163 9.92 -5.26 -3.67
CA VAL A 163 11.02 -5.09 -2.73
C VAL A 163 11.14 -6.33 -1.86
N LYS A 164 12.30 -6.99 -1.95
CA LYS A 164 12.60 -8.19 -1.16
C LYS A 164 13.34 -7.82 0.12
N LYS A 165 12.77 -8.19 1.27
CA LYS A 165 13.49 -8.07 2.54
C LYS A 165 14.65 -9.06 2.55
N PRO A 166 15.90 -8.62 2.83
CA PRO A 166 17.03 -9.53 2.93
C PRO A 166 16.80 -10.58 4.01
N LYS A 167 17.20 -11.84 3.73
CA LYS A 167 17.23 -12.87 4.77
C LYS A 167 18.32 -12.52 5.75
N THR A 168 17.99 -12.39 7.04
CA THR A 168 19.00 -12.35 8.10
C THR A 168 19.74 -13.70 8.10
N LYS A 169 21.04 -13.67 7.80
CA LYS A 169 21.88 -14.85 8.02
C LYS A 169 22.01 -15.04 9.53
N HIS A 170 21.50 -16.13 10.03
CA HIS A 170 21.82 -16.63 11.37
C HIS A 170 23.12 -17.42 11.32
#